data_2b67d5e6190114858530a3cf780ff35f
#
_entry.id   2b67d5e6190114858530a3cf780ff35f
#
_cell.length_a   1.000
_cell.length_b   1.000
_cell.length_c   1.000
_cell.angle_alpha   90.00
_cell.angle_beta   90.00
_cell.angle_gamma   90.00
#
_symmetry.space_group_name_H-M   'P 1'
#
loop_
_entity.id
_entity.type
_entity.pdbx_description
1 polymer ?
#
loop_
_entity_poly.entity_id
_entity_poly.type
_entity_poly.pdbx_seq_one_letter_code
_entity_poly.pdbx_strand_id
1 'polypeptide(L)'
;MLVFPKRTLLSTSPSFVHTDAMPRKLKHHEQKLLKKVDFTTYKSDNGHREAAVMRRYAIQGRDDYRKYNQLCGSLRQLAHKLAALDPADPFRRKLEDAMLEKLFDMGLLGTGGGGRGKLSDVEHKLTVSAFARRRLPVVMTRLRMADTVQASLKLIEQGHVRVGTDVVTDPAYLVTR
;
A
#
# COMPACT_ATOMS: atom_id res chain seq x y z
N MET A 1 -33.13 54.34 31.79
CA MET A 1 -32.84 53.24 32.74
C MET A 1 -33.85 52.16 32.49
N LEU A 2 -33.58 51.26 31.54
CA LEU A 2 -34.46 50.19 31.09
C LEU A 2 -33.92 48.87 31.65
N VAL A 3 -34.64 48.28 32.57
CA VAL A 3 -34.36 47.01 33.23
C VAL A 3 -34.95 45.88 32.40
N PHE A 4 -34.09 45.02 31.82
CA PHE A 4 -34.50 43.80 31.12
C PHE A 4 -34.66 42.63 32.13
N PRO A 5 -35.75 41.86 32.07
CA PRO A 5 -35.89 40.71 32.95
C PRO A 5 -35.05 39.54 32.44
N LYS A 6 -34.34 38.88 33.38
CA LYS A 6 -33.60 37.64 33.16
C LYS A 6 -34.54 36.50 32.78
N ARG A 7 -34.46 35.97 31.55
CA ARG A 7 -35.07 34.70 31.18
C ARG A 7 -34.27 33.54 31.76
N THR A 8 -34.83 32.87 32.73
CA THR A 8 -34.39 31.55 33.20
C THR A 8 -34.68 30.52 32.11
N LEU A 9 -33.61 30.04 31.46
CA LEU A 9 -33.68 28.88 30.54
C LEU A 9 -33.69 27.63 31.42
N LEU A 10 -34.86 27.00 31.52
CA LEU A 10 -35.01 25.63 31.97
C LEU A 10 -34.32 24.71 30.96
N SER A 11 -33.15 24.17 31.29
CA SER A 11 -32.48 23.13 30.53
C SER A 11 -33.23 21.81 30.80
N THR A 12 -34.14 21.47 29.91
CA THR A 12 -34.68 20.11 29.83
C THR A 12 -33.67 19.26 29.08
N SER A 13 -32.78 18.60 29.80
CA SER A 13 -31.94 17.54 29.21
C SER A 13 -32.85 16.36 28.80
N PRO A 14 -32.79 15.87 27.57
CA PRO A 14 -33.48 14.65 27.18
C PRO A 14 -32.86 13.51 28.01
N SER A 15 -33.64 12.90 28.89
CA SER A 15 -33.31 11.65 29.57
C SER A 15 -33.11 10.58 28.49
N PHE A 16 -31.86 10.26 28.26
CA PHE A 16 -31.45 9.12 27.43
C PHE A 16 -31.90 7.86 28.17
N VAL A 17 -33.01 7.29 27.74
CA VAL A 17 -33.50 6.00 28.26
C VAL A 17 -32.49 4.96 27.79
N HIS A 18 -31.58 4.63 28.70
CA HIS A 18 -30.69 3.48 28.51
C HIS A 18 -31.55 2.23 28.70
N THR A 19 -32.12 1.75 27.62
CA THR A 19 -32.68 0.40 27.58
C THR A 19 -31.50 -0.56 27.68
N ASP A 20 -31.25 -1.11 28.85
CA ASP A 20 -30.35 -2.25 29.07
C ASP A 20 -30.92 -3.50 28.39
N ALA A 21 -30.98 -3.44 27.05
CA ALA A 21 -31.19 -4.61 26.23
C ALA A 21 -29.87 -5.40 26.26
N MET A 22 -29.82 -6.46 27.05
CA MET A 22 -28.72 -7.44 27.03
C MET A 22 -28.38 -7.75 25.59
N PRO A 23 -27.17 -7.46 25.11
CA PRO A 23 -26.82 -7.67 23.70
C PRO A 23 -26.96 -9.16 23.40
N ARG A 24 -27.85 -9.51 22.48
CA ARG A 24 -28.02 -10.89 22.07
C ARG A 24 -26.71 -11.46 21.52
N LYS A 25 -26.42 -12.72 21.84
CA LYS A 25 -25.26 -13.40 21.25
C LYS A 25 -25.46 -13.51 19.73
N LEU A 26 -24.56 -12.88 18.97
CA LEU A 26 -24.61 -12.87 17.52
C LEU A 26 -24.46 -14.29 16.93
N LYS A 27 -25.20 -14.57 15.87
CA LYS A 27 -25.06 -15.84 15.12
C LYS A 27 -23.70 -15.90 14.42
N HIS A 28 -23.22 -17.10 14.11
CA HIS A 28 -21.89 -17.31 13.50
C HIS A 28 -21.64 -16.48 12.23
N HIS A 29 -22.63 -16.38 11.36
CA HIS A 29 -22.54 -15.58 10.12
C HIS A 29 -22.47 -14.07 10.42
N GLU A 30 -23.20 -13.59 11.42
CA GLU A 30 -23.16 -12.18 11.86
C GLU A 30 -21.78 -11.85 12.46
N GLN A 31 -21.22 -12.74 13.30
CA GLN A 31 -19.88 -12.59 13.85
C GLN A 31 -18.80 -12.58 12.77
N LYS A 32 -18.95 -13.46 11.75
CA LYS A 32 -18.04 -13.53 10.61
C LYS A 32 -18.09 -12.24 9.78
N LEU A 33 -19.29 -11.70 9.61
CA LEU A 33 -19.49 -10.43 8.90
C LEU A 33 -18.85 -9.26 9.65
N LEU A 34 -19.05 -9.15 10.96
CA LEU A 34 -18.42 -8.13 11.79
C LEU A 34 -16.90 -8.22 11.85
N LYS A 35 -16.34 -9.43 11.82
CA LYS A 35 -14.89 -9.62 11.69
C LYS A 35 -14.36 -9.15 10.35
N LYS A 36 -15.16 -9.25 9.29
CA LYS A 36 -14.78 -8.91 7.93
C LYS A 36 -14.98 -7.42 7.60
N VAL A 37 -16.01 -6.80 8.18
CA VAL A 37 -16.37 -5.41 7.91
C VAL A 37 -16.54 -4.67 9.25
N ASP A 38 -15.64 -3.76 9.53
CA ASP A 38 -15.77 -2.82 10.66
C ASP A 38 -16.37 -1.51 10.13
N PHE A 39 -17.67 -1.32 10.37
CA PHE A 39 -18.42 -0.15 9.92
C PHE A 39 -17.97 1.16 10.60
N THR A 40 -17.34 1.07 11.77
CA THR A 40 -16.94 2.24 12.54
C THR A 40 -15.53 2.70 12.17
N THR A 41 -14.60 1.78 12.04
CA THR A 41 -13.18 2.11 11.87
C THR A 41 -12.57 1.59 10.57
N TYR A 42 -13.30 0.78 9.82
CA TYR A 42 -12.82 0.09 8.61
C TYR A 42 -11.52 -0.72 8.82
N LYS A 43 -11.20 -1.07 10.07
CA LYS A 43 -9.95 -1.77 10.42
C LYS A 43 -9.87 -3.18 9.85
N SER A 44 -11.02 -3.85 9.72
CA SER A 44 -11.07 -5.25 9.29
C SER A 44 -10.68 -5.48 7.82
N ASP A 45 -10.79 -4.46 6.98
CA ASP A 45 -10.59 -4.60 5.53
C ASP A 45 -9.16 -4.37 5.07
N ASN A 46 -8.22 -4.00 5.93
CA ASN A 46 -6.94 -3.43 5.49
C ASN A 46 -7.08 -2.25 4.50
N GLY A 47 -8.31 -1.83 4.23
CA GLY A 47 -8.65 -0.80 3.24
C GLY A 47 -7.97 0.53 3.50
N HIS A 48 -7.71 0.87 4.76
CA HIS A 48 -6.98 2.09 5.11
C HIS A 48 -5.56 2.08 4.57
N ARG A 49 -4.85 0.95 4.66
CA ARG A 49 -3.48 0.83 4.15
C ARG A 49 -3.46 0.83 2.63
N GLU A 50 -4.37 0.09 2.00
CA GLU A 50 -4.54 0.07 0.56
C GLU A 50 -4.90 1.46 0.03
N ALA A 51 -5.94 2.09 0.60
CA ALA A 51 -6.38 3.42 0.21
C ALA A 51 -5.29 4.49 0.41
N ALA A 52 -4.52 4.42 1.50
CA ALA A 52 -3.41 5.33 1.75
C ALA A 52 -2.29 5.18 0.71
N VAL A 53 -1.95 3.94 0.34
CA VAL A 53 -0.94 3.66 -0.69
C VAL A 53 -1.44 4.11 -2.06
N MET A 54 -2.69 3.78 -2.42
CA MET A 54 -3.29 4.19 -3.70
C MET A 54 -3.33 5.72 -3.85
N ARG A 55 -3.74 6.44 -2.82
CA ARG A 55 -3.76 7.92 -2.82
C ARG A 55 -2.36 8.50 -2.94
N ARG A 56 -1.41 7.97 -2.15
CA ARG A 56 -0.03 8.50 -2.11
C ARG A 56 0.69 8.38 -3.44
N TYR A 57 0.48 7.29 -4.16
CA TYR A 57 1.16 6.99 -5.42
C TYR A 57 0.26 7.14 -6.64
N ALA A 58 -0.96 7.68 -6.46
CA ALA A 58 -1.97 7.86 -7.51
C ALA A 58 -2.17 6.60 -8.37
N ILE A 59 -2.35 5.45 -7.69
CA ILE A 59 -2.66 4.19 -8.37
C ILE A 59 -4.14 4.22 -8.75
N GLN A 60 -4.44 4.19 -10.03
CA GLN A 60 -5.81 4.29 -10.54
C GLN A 60 -6.57 2.97 -10.37
N GLY A 61 -5.91 1.84 -10.69
CA GLY A 61 -6.52 0.52 -10.64
C GLY A 61 -6.27 -0.20 -9.32
N ARG A 62 -7.34 -0.72 -8.69
CA ARG A 62 -7.22 -1.61 -7.54
C ARG A 62 -6.52 -2.93 -7.90
N ASP A 63 -6.62 -3.33 -9.15
CA ASP A 63 -5.99 -4.54 -9.67
C ASP A 63 -4.47 -4.43 -9.71
N ASP A 64 -3.91 -3.25 -9.98
CA ASP A 64 -2.47 -3.03 -9.91
C ASP A 64 -1.96 -3.22 -8.48
N TYR A 65 -2.68 -2.68 -7.50
CA TYR A 65 -2.35 -2.90 -6.09
C TYR A 65 -2.37 -4.38 -5.72
N ARG A 66 -3.38 -5.12 -6.19
CA ARG A 66 -3.50 -6.57 -5.95
C ARG A 66 -2.34 -7.34 -6.58
N LYS A 67 -1.97 -7.02 -7.84
CA LYS A 67 -0.82 -7.63 -8.52
C LYS A 67 0.47 -7.42 -7.74
N TYR A 68 0.74 -6.19 -7.29
CA TYR A 68 1.92 -5.90 -6.46
C TYR A 68 1.90 -6.62 -5.11
N ASN A 69 0.73 -6.73 -4.49
CA ASN A 69 0.59 -7.44 -3.22
C ASN A 69 0.83 -8.95 -3.38
N GLN A 70 0.33 -9.56 -4.47
CA GLN A 70 0.59 -10.95 -4.82
C GLN A 70 2.08 -11.20 -5.08
N LEU A 71 2.73 -10.31 -5.86
CA LEU A 71 4.17 -10.40 -6.11
C LEU A 71 4.99 -10.28 -4.81
N CYS A 72 4.64 -9.36 -3.93
CA CYS A 72 5.27 -9.27 -2.61
C CYS A 72 5.11 -10.56 -1.80
N GLY A 73 3.91 -11.15 -1.84
CA GLY A 73 3.60 -12.39 -1.14
C GLY A 73 4.41 -13.57 -1.67
N SER A 74 4.42 -13.77 -3.00
CA SER A 74 5.16 -14.86 -3.63
C SER A 74 6.67 -14.75 -3.45
N LEU A 75 7.23 -13.54 -3.55
CA LEU A 75 8.66 -13.30 -3.34
C LEU A 75 9.07 -13.55 -1.88
N ARG A 76 8.25 -13.15 -0.91
CA ARG A 76 8.51 -13.45 0.50
C ARG A 76 8.43 -14.95 0.79
N GLN A 77 7.44 -15.63 0.22
CA GLN A 77 7.33 -17.10 0.35
C GLN A 77 8.55 -17.81 -0.24
N LEU A 78 9.03 -17.34 -1.40
CA LEU A 78 10.24 -17.87 -2.01
C LEU A 78 11.46 -17.63 -1.14
N ALA A 79 11.64 -16.40 -0.63
CA ALA A 79 12.72 -16.06 0.28
C ALA A 79 12.69 -16.93 1.54
N HIS A 80 11.53 -17.15 2.12
CA HIS A 80 11.37 -18.01 3.29
C HIS A 80 11.71 -19.49 2.99
N LYS A 81 11.28 -20.00 1.83
CA LYS A 81 11.66 -21.36 1.38
C LYS A 81 13.17 -21.49 1.15
N LEU A 82 13.81 -20.47 0.56
CA LEU A 82 15.26 -20.47 0.38
C LEU A 82 16.01 -20.39 1.71
N ALA A 83 15.49 -19.63 2.67
CA ALA A 83 16.07 -19.53 4.00
C ALA A 83 16.03 -20.87 4.77
N ALA A 84 15.06 -21.73 4.48
CA ALA A 84 14.91 -23.04 5.10
C ALA A 84 15.90 -24.10 4.54
N LEU A 85 16.54 -23.85 3.38
CA LEU A 85 17.54 -24.74 2.80
C LEU A 85 18.89 -24.55 3.48
N ASP A 86 19.77 -25.55 3.36
CA ASP A 86 21.12 -25.49 3.90
C ASP A 86 21.92 -24.32 3.28
N PRO A 87 22.58 -23.48 4.08
CA PRO A 87 23.41 -22.38 3.57
C PRO A 87 24.60 -22.83 2.72
N ALA A 88 25.04 -24.08 2.85
CA ALA A 88 26.15 -24.65 2.06
C ALA A 88 25.70 -25.08 0.65
N ASP A 89 24.40 -25.24 0.41
CA ASP A 89 23.86 -25.74 -0.84
C ASP A 89 24.13 -24.76 -2.01
N PRO A 90 24.83 -25.20 -3.08
CA PRO A 90 25.11 -24.37 -4.24
C PRO A 90 23.84 -23.95 -4.99
N PHE A 91 22.78 -24.76 -4.96
CA PHE A 91 21.49 -24.43 -5.58
C PHE A 91 20.82 -23.25 -4.88
N ARG A 92 20.83 -23.23 -3.55
CA ARG A 92 20.33 -22.10 -2.76
C ARG A 92 21.04 -20.81 -3.13
N ARG A 93 22.37 -20.80 -3.13
CA ARG A 93 23.18 -19.60 -3.45
C ARG A 93 22.88 -19.07 -4.85
N LYS A 94 22.81 -19.95 -5.84
CA LYS A 94 22.49 -19.57 -7.23
C LYS A 94 21.12 -18.89 -7.36
N LEU A 95 20.09 -19.44 -6.70
CA LEU A 95 18.74 -18.86 -6.73
C LEU A 95 18.64 -17.56 -5.93
N GLU A 96 19.33 -17.50 -4.78
CA GLU A 96 19.41 -16.30 -3.95
C GLU A 96 20.04 -15.14 -4.73
N ASP A 97 21.19 -15.37 -5.35
CA ASP A 97 21.91 -14.37 -6.15
C ASP A 97 21.06 -13.90 -7.34
N ALA A 98 20.46 -14.81 -8.09
CA ALA A 98 19.61 -14.48 -9.23
C ALA A 98 18.37 -13.66 -8.82
N MET A 99 17.75 -14.00 -7.70
CA MET A 99 16.60 -13.27 -7.16
C MET A 99 17.02 -11.87 -6.69
N LEU A 100 18.09 -11.75 -5.93
CA LEU A 100 18.59 -10.48 -5.41
C LEU A 100 19.07 -9.57 -6.54
N GLU A 101 19.74 -10.10 -7.55
CA GLU A 101 20.16 -9.36 -8.74
C GLU A 101 18.95 -8.77 -9.47
N LYS A 102 17.95 -9.59 -9.76
CA LYS A 102 16.72 -9.14 -10.42
C LYS A 102 15.96 -8.07 -9.63
N LEU A 103 15.86 -8.21 -8.31
CA LEU A 103 15.21 -7.22 -7.44
C LEU A 103 16.03 -5.91 -7.36
N PHE A 104 17.35 -6.02 -7.44
CA PHE A 104 18.24 -4.87 -7.51
C PHE A 104 18.10 -4.13 -8.83
N ASP A 105 18.07 -4.82 -9.97
CA ASP A 105 17.90 -4.22 -11.30
C ASP A 105 16.54 -3.53 -11.44
N MET A 106 15.49 -4.13 -10.87
CA MET A 106 14.18 -3.48 -10.76
C MET A 106 14.17 -2.30 -9.78
N GLY A 107 15.25 -2.06 -9.04
CA GLY A 107 15.35 -0.97 -8.06
C GLY A 107 14.42 -1.08 -6.87
N LEU A 108 13.95 -2.29 -6.55
CA LEU A 108 13.06 -2.55 -5.42
C LEU A 108 13.83 -2.66 -4.10
N LEU A 109 15.03 -3.22 -4.16
CA LEU A 109 15.96 -3.25 -3.05
C LEU A 109 16.99 -2.13 -3.23
N GLY A 110 17.22 -1.36 -2.16
CA GLY A 110 18.26 -0.32 -2.15
C GLY A 110 19.65 -0.92 -1.88
N THR A 111 20.67 -0.19 -2.26
CA THR A 111 22.06 -0.46 -1.88
C THR A 111 22.29 -0.14 -0.40
N GLY A 112 21.67 -0.87 0.49
CA GLY A 112 21.91 -0.72 1.92
C GLY A 112 23.19 -1.50 2.30
N GLY A 113 24.35 -0.83 2.35
CA GLY A 113 25.57 -1.43 2.90
C GLY A 113 26.43 -2.22 1.93
N GLY A 114 26.65 -1.72 0.71
CA GLY A 114 27.75 -2.20 -0.14
C GLY A 114 27.53 -3.46 -0.97
N GLY A 115 26.28 -3.91 -1.17
CA GLY A 115 26.02 -5.11 -1.94
C GLY A 115 24.59 -5.19 -2.52
N ARG A 116 24.30 -6.28 -3.22
CA ARG A 116 23.02 -6.58 -3.86
C ARG A 116 21.83 -6.77 -2.89
N GLY A 117 22.04 -6.60 -1.59
CA GLY A 117 21.06 -6.87 -0.53
C GLY A 117 21.19 -8.26 0.06
N LYS A 118 20.42 -8.54 1.10
CA LYS A 118 20.37 -9.84 1.78
C LYS A 118 18.98 -10.44 1.63
N LEU A 119 18.87 -11.76 1.76
CA LEU A 119 17.57 -12.46 1.74
C LEU A 119 16.59 -11.91 2.78
N SER A 120 17.08 -11.54 3.96
CA SER A 120 16.31 -10.88 5.01
C SER A 120 15.71 -9.54 4.57
N ASP A 121 16.37 -8.80 3.67
CA ASP A 121 15.86 -7.54 3.13
C ASP A 121 14.61 -7.77 2.26
N VAL A 122 14.52 -8.92 1.58
CA VAL A 122 13.34 -9.30 0.80
C VAL A 122 12.13 -9.50 1.71
N GLU A 123 12.30 -10.10 2.86
CA GLU A 123 11.21 -10.32 3.82
C GLU A 123 10.71 -9.00 4.43
N HIS A 124 11.62 -8.11 4.82
CA HIS A 124 11.27 -6.91 5.58
C HIS A 124 11.07 -5.65 4.74
N LYS A 125 11.87 -5.44 3.70
CA LYS A 125 11.85 -4.19 2.91
C LYS A 125 10.95 -4.26 1.67
N LEU A 126 10.67 -5.47 1.14
CA LEU A 126 9.83 -5.62 -0.04
C LEU A 126 8.36 -5.41 0.30
N THR A 127 7.81 -4.30 -0.14
CA THR A 127 6.42 -3.90 0.10
C THR A 127 5.77 -3.40 -1.19
N VAL A 128 4.45 -3.33 -1.22
CA VAL A 128 3.71 -2.74 -2.34
C VAL A 128 4.19 -1.30 -2.63
N SER A 129 4.54 -0.56 -1.58
CA SER A 129 5.11 0.79 -1.74
C SER A 129 6.47 0.81 -2.45
N ALA A 130 7.26 -0.28 -2.38
CA ALA A 130 8.51 -0.38 -3.12
C ALA A 130 8.25 -0.43 -4.63
N PHE A 131 7.30 -1.25 -5.07
CA PHE A 131 6.83 -1.30 -6.46
C PHE A 131 6.22 0.04 -6.89
N ALA A 132 5.32 0.62 -6.08
CA ALA A 132 4.68 1.88 -6.39
C ALA A 132 5.68 3.03 -6.62
N ARG A 133 6.78 3.05 -5.87
CA ARG A 133 7.86 4.04 -6.05
C ARG A 133 8.62 3.92 -7.38
N ARG A 134 8.55 2.77 -8.04
CA ARG A 134 9.19 2.51 -9.34
C ARG A 134 8.25 2.74 -10.52
N ARG A 135 6.98 3.08 -10.26
CA ARG A 135 6.06 3.47 -11.35
C ARG A 135 6.53 4.75 -12.02
N LEU A 136 6.38 4.80 -13.33
CA LEU A 136 6.82 5.93 -14.16
C LEU A 136 6.34 7.30 -13.64
N PRO A 137 5.05 7.51 -13.24
CA PRO A 137 4.58 8.79 -12.72
C PRO A 137 5.32 9.24 -11.47
N VAL A 138 5.64 8.30 -10.58
CA VAL A 138 6.34 8.59 -9.32
C VAL A 138 7.82 8.91 -9.57
N VAL A 139 8.45 8.22 -10.52
CA VAL A 139 9.83 8.47 -10.92
C VAL A 139 9.95 9.84 -11.57
N MET A 140 9.03 10.22 -12.46
CA MET A 140 8.99 11.54 -13.09
C MET A 140 8.88 12.67 -12.06
N THR A 141 8.00 12.52 -11.07
CA THR A 141 7.86 13.51 -9.99
C THR A 141 9.14 13.61 -9.16
N ARG A 142 9.83 12.50 -8.90
CA ARG A 142 11.12 12.49 -8.20
C ARG A 142 12.23 13.19 -8.98
N LEU A 143 12.23 13.04 -10.30
CA LEU A 143 13.16 13.72 -11.21
C LEU A 143 12.78 15.17 -11.47
N ARG A 144 11.71 15.67 -10.82
CA ARG A 144 11.17 17.02 -11.00
C ARG A 144 10.76 17.36 -12.45
N MET A 145 10.38 16.34 -13.21
CA MET A 145 9.82 16.52 -14.56
C MET A 145 8.36 16.98 -14.54
N ALA A 146 7.68 16.76 -13.40
CA ALA A 146 6.33 17.25 -13.12
C ALA A 146 6.18 17.56 -11.64
N ASP A 147 5.33 18.52 -11.29
CA ASP A 147 5.14 18.98 -9.91
C ASP A 147 4.41 17.97 -9.04
N THR A 148 3.44 17.26 -9.63
CA THR A 148 2.61 16.29 -8.92
C THR A 148 2.54 14.96 -9.64
N VAL A 149 2.29 13.87 -8.89
CA VAL A 149 2.10 12.54 -9.47
C VAL A 149 0.89 12.49 -10.41
N GLN A 150 -0.15 13.27 -10.12
CA GLN A 150 -1.34 13.35 -10.97
C GLN A 150 -1.05 14.09 -12.30
N ALA A 151 -0.24 15.14 -12.27
CA ALA A 151 0.21 15.82 -13.49
C ALA A 151 1.05 14.88 -14.36
N SER A 152 1.97 14.11 -13.73
CA SER A 152 2.75 13.08 -14.42
C SER A 152 1.87 12.04 -15.11
N LEU A 153 0.81 11.58 -14.40
CA LEU A 153 -0.16 10.63 -14.97
C LEU A 153 -0.79 11.14 -16.26
N LYS A 154 -1.30 12.37 -16.24
CA LYS A 154 -1.92 12.99 -17.42
C LYS A 154 -0.95 13.08 -18.60
N LEU A 155 0.30 13.46 -18.36
CA LEU A 155 1.34 13.54 -19.39
C LEU A 155 1.64 12.17 -20.00
N ILE A 156 1.64 11.11 -19.19
CA ILE A 156 1.87 9.74 -19.67
C ILE A 156 0.69 9.27 -20.51
N GLU A 157 -0.53 9.41 -20.01
CA GLU A 157 -1.76 9.02 -20.72
C GLU A 157 -1.92 9.74 -22.05
N GLN A 158 -1.47 10.99 -22.13
CA GLN A 158 -1.45 11.78 -23.36
C GLN A 158 -0.31 11.41 -24.32
N GLY A 159 0.58 10.48 -23.94
CA GLY A 159 1.69 10.04 -24.79
C GLY A 159 2.83 11.04 -24.93
N HIS A 160 2.95 12.02 -24.03
CA HIS A 160 4.05 13.01 -24.06
C HIS A 160 5.35 12.48 -23.47
N VAL A 161 5.36 11.25 -22.93
CA VAL A 161 6.51 10.68 -22.24
C VAL A 161 7.12 9.55 -23.07
N ARG A 162 8.43 9.59 -23.22
CA ARG A 162 9.22 8.55 -23.86
C ARG A 162 10.20 7.93 -22.85
N VAL A 163 10.36 6.62 -22.93
CA VAL A 163 11.39 5.89 -22.19
C VAL A 163 12.33 5.26 -23.22
N GLY A 164 13.51 5.84 -23.35
CA GLY A 164 14.38 5.54 -24.48
C GLY A 164 13.77 5.98 -25.82
N THR A 165 13.57 5.06 -26.73
CA THR A 165 12.96 5.30 -28.05
C THR A 165 11.44 5.19 -28.06
N ASP A 166 10.84 4.52 -27.06
CA ASP A 166 9.45 4.12 -27.05
C ASP A 166 8.55 5.10 -26.30
N VAL A 167 7.40 5.42 -26.88
CA VAL A 167 6.36 6.22 -26.22
C VAL A 167 5.61 5.32 -25.25
N VAL A 168 5.59 5.67 -23.96
CA VAL A 168 4.89 4.92 -22.93
C VAL A 168 3.62 5.66 -22.54
N THR A 169 2.48 5.01 -22.76
CA THR A 169 1.15 5.51 -22.37
C THR A 169 0.59 4.82 -21.11
N ASP A 170 1.22 3.72 -20.68
CA ASP A 170 0.78 2.97 -19.50
C ASP A 170 1.38 3.56 -18.23
N PRO A 171 0.54 4.09 -17.32
CA PRO A 171 1.01 4.61 -16.03
C PRO A 171 1.49 3.51 -15.06
N ALA A 172 1.18 2.23 -15.35
CA ALA A 172 1.66 1.09 -14.56
C ALA A 172 3.10 0.67 -14.89
N TYR A 173 3.70 1.27 -15.92
CA TYR A 173 5.08 0.98 -16.33
C TYR A 173 6.06 1.13 -15.18
N LEU A 174 6.88 0.08 -14.94
CA LEU A 174 7.89 0.06 -13.89
C LEU A 174 9.26 0.41 -14.49
N VAL A 175 9.84 1.49 -13.99
CA VAL A 175 11.17 1.94 -14.42
C VAL A 175 12.23 1.09 -13.73
N THR A 176 13.06 0.39 -14.49
CA THR A 176 14.24 -0.32 -14.01
C THR A 176 15.33 0.67 -13.58
N ARG A 177 16.40 0.15 -13.01
CA ARG A 177 17.49 0.99 -12.52
C ARG A 177 18.42 1.40 -13.66
#